data_325e8eb199c46ffd4c5f6d0fb850ca4f
#
_entry.id   325e8eb199c46ffd4c5f6d0fb850ca4f
#
_cell.length_a   1.000
_cell.length_b   1.000
_cell.length_c   1.000
_cell.angle_alpha   90.00
_cell.angle_beta   90.00
_cell.angle_gamma   90.00
#
_symmetry.space_group_name_H-M   'P 1'
#
loop_
_entity.id
_entity.type
_entity.pdbx_description
1 polymer ?
#
loop_
_entity_poly.entity_id
_entity_poly.type
_entity_poly.pdbx_seq_one_letter_code
_entity_poly.pdbx_strand_id
1 'polypeptide(L)'
;VEIGADQEDQLVAWLSKRIGTPIRPPKLGKLGYELIGGRLLPGQSGPVAQFMYHDATGQRLTLYVSTEQAQNKDTGFKFAQEGPVNVFYWIDGKFGYALSAGINKAELTRIATTVYEQLEKP
;
A
#
# COMPACT_ATOMS: atom_id res chain seq x y z
N VAL A 1 -13.65 9.19 4.24
CA VAL A 1 -14.60 8.12 3.86
C VAL A 1 -13.82 6.83 3.62
N GLU A 2 -14.33 5.75 4.13
CA GLU A 2 -13.72 4.44 3.99
C GLU A 2 -14.68 3.53 3.22
N ILE A 3 -14.13 2.76 2.28
CA ILE A 3 -14.91 1.80 1.49
C ILE A 3 -14.40 0.40 1.82
N GLY A 4 -15.31 -0.52 2.14
CA GLY A 4 -14.95 -1.87 2.52
C GLY A 4 -14.57 -2.74 1.33
N ALA A 5 -13.91 -3.87 1.61
CA ALA A 5 -13.45 -4.79 0.58
C ALA A 5 -14.58 -5.47 -0.18
N ASP A 6 -15.76 -5.57 0.42
CA ASP A 6 -16.94 -6.12 -0.25
C ASP A 6 -17.42 -5.23 -1.40
N GLN A 7 -16.90 -4.00 -1.48
CA GLN A 7 -17.17 -3.06 -2.56
C GLN A 7 -15.87 -2.70 -3.29
N GLU A 8 -15.02 -3.68 -3.52
CA GLU A 8 -13.69 -3.42 -4.08
C GLU A 8 -13.72 -2.68 -5.40
N ASP A 9 -14.66 -2.99 -6.30
CA ASP A 9 -14.75 -2.29 -7.58
C ASP A 9 -15.04 -0.81 -7.39
N GLN A 10 -15.91 -0.47 -6.45
CA GLN A 10 -16.19 0.93 -6.11
C GLN A 10 -14.98 1.59 -5.47
N LEU A 11 -14.27 0.86 -4.60
CA LEU A 11 -13.07 1.36 -3.95
C LEU A 11 -12.01 1.72 -4.98
N VAL A 12 -11.74 0.81 -5.93
CA VAL A 12 -10.75 1.03 -6.99
C VAL A 12 -11.14 2.23 -7.84
N ALA A 13 -12.40 2.31 -8.27
CA ALA A 13 -12.86 3.42 -9.09
C ALA A 13 -12.76 4.76 -8.36
N TRP A 14 -13.19 4.79 -7.12
CA TRP A 14 -13.20 6.00 -6.32
C TRP A 14 -11.77 6.50 -6.03
N LEU A 15 -10.89 5.61 -5.57
CA LEU A 15 -9.51 5.99 -5.27
C LEU A 15 -8.75 6.40 -6.54
N SER A 16 -8.95 5.66 -7.63
CA SER A 16 -8.29 5.97 -8.90
C SER A 16 -8.67 7.36 -9.39
N LYS A 17 -9.94 7.72 -9.26
CA LYS A 17 -10.41 9.05 -9.65
C LYS A 17 -9.79 10.14 -8.77
N ARG A 18 -9.71 9.91 -7.46
CA ARG A 18 -9.18 10.91 -6.53
C ARG A 18 -7.66 11.06 -6.63
N ILE A 19 -6.97 9.97 -6.89
CA ILE A 19 -5.50 9.98 -7.08
C ILE A 19 -5.16 10.53 -8.47
N GLY A 20 -6.04 10.36 -9.45
CA GLY A 20 -5.85 10.85 -10.80
C GLY A 20 -5.18 9.86 -11.73
N THR A 21 -5.04 8.61 -11.33
CA THR A 21 -4.44 7.55 -12.13
C THR A 21 -4.97 6.21 -11.64
N PRO A 22 -5.06 5.20 -12.52
CA PRO A 22 -5.55 3.89 -12.06
C PRO A 22 -4.66 3.31 -10.98
N ILE A 23 -5.25 2.94 -9.86
CA ILE A 23 -4.59 2.22 -8.78
C ILE A 23 -5.48 1.06 -8.33
N ARG A 24 -4.84 0.01 -7.82
CA ARG A 24 -5.55 -1.20 -7.44
C ARG A 24 -4.83 -1.85 -6.27
N PRO A 25 -5.55 -2.35 -5.27
CA PRO A 25 -4.89 -3.04 -4.16
C PRO A 25 -4.23 -4.31 -4.64
N PRO A 26 -2.96 -4.55 -4.28
CA PRO A 26 -2.31 -5.83 -4.59
C PRO A 26 -3.05 -6.99 -3.94
N LYS A 27 -3.02 -8.16 -4.59
CA LYS A 27 -3.63 -9.36 -4.07
C LYS A 27 -2.61 -10.10 -3.20
N LEU A 28 -2.92 -10.23 -1.92
CA LEU A 28 -2.01 -10.81 -0.94
C LEU A 28 -2.59 -12.07 -0.28
N GLY A 29 -3.64 -12.64 -0.88
CA GLY A 29 -4.28 -13.83 -0.34
C GLY A 29 -3.35 -15.02 -0.20
N LYS A 30 -2.40 -15.21 -1.13
CA LYS A 30 -1.43 -16.31 -1.06
C LYS A 30 -0.48 -16.16 0.12
N LEU A 31 -0.33 -14.95 0.64
CA LEU A 31 0.49 -14.68 1.82
C LEU A 31 -0.33 -14.66 3.11
N GLY A 32 -1.63 -14.94 3.00
CA GLY A 32 -2.51 -15.01 4.16
C GLY A 32 -3.18 -13.69 4.53
N TYR A 33 -3.05 -12.66 3.70
CA TYR A 33 -3.64 -11.36 3.99
C TYR A 33 -4.81 -11.07 3.08
N GLU A 34 -5.93 -10.64 3.67
CA GLU A 34 -7.13 -10.27 2.96
C GLU A 34 -7.38 -8.78 3.08
N LEU A 35 -7.85 -8.17 1.99
CA LEU A 35 -8.19 -6.75 1.99
C LEU A 35 -9.40 -6.50 2.88
N ILE A 36 -9.28 -5.53 3.79
CA ILE A 36 -10.40 -5.07 4.62
C ILE A 36 -11.13 -3.94 3.92
N GLY A 37 -10.39 -3.03 3.31
CA GLY A 37 -10.95 -1.86 2.67
C GLY A 37 -9.88 -0.83 2.38
N GLY A 38 -10.31 0.37 2.03
CA GLY A 38 -9.40 1.46 1.76
C GLY A 38 -10.00 2.81 2.08
N ARG A 39 -9.16 3.80 2.16
CA ARG A 39 -9.56 5.17 2.41
C ARG A 39 -8.60 6.14 1.73
N LEU A 40 -9.03 7.39 1.66
CA LEU A 40 -8.22 8.48 1.14
C LEU A 40 -7.76 9.32 2.32
N LEU A 41 -6.47 9.62 2.36
CA LEU A 41 -5.87 10.45 3.41
C LEU A 41 -5.29 11.70 2.78
N PRO A 42 -5.26 12.83 3.52
CA PRO A 42 -4.55 14.00 3.03
C PRO A 42 -3.05 13.76 3.10
N GLY A 43 -2.34 14.15 2.04
CA GLY A 43 -0.88 14.16 2.02
C GLY A 43 -0.37 15.59 2.00
N GLN A 44 0.95 15.75 1.92
CA GLN A 44 1.56 17.08 1.90
C GLN A 44 1.24 17.84 0.62
N SER A 45 1.25 17.15 -0.52
CA SER A 45 1.01 17.79 -1.82
C SER A 45 -0.07 17.08 -2.63
N GLY A 46 -0.86 16.24 -2.00
CA GLY A 46 -1.95 15.56 -2.67
C GLY A 46 -2.51 14.44 -1.84
N PRO A 47 -3.53 13.76 -2.35
CA PRO A 47 -4.15 12.66 -1.62
C PRO A 47 -3.27 11.42 -1.60
N VAL A 48 -3.44 10.63 -0.54
CA VAL A 48 -2.76 9.35 -0.35
C VAL A 48 -3.82 8.26 -0.21
N ALA A 49 -3.71 7.21 -1.02
CA ALA A 49 -4.58 6.06 -0.88
C ALA A 49 -4.02 5.12 0.19
N GLN A 50 -4.90 4.60 1.02
CA GLN A 50 -4.53 3.65 2.06
C GLN A 50 -5.33 2.37 1.86
N PHE A 51 -4.63 1.26 1.62
CA PHE A 51 -5.24 -0.07 1.55
C PHE A 51 -4.93 -0.83 2.83
N MET A 52 -5.97 -1.37 3.45
CA MET A 52 -5.84 -2.05 4.75
C MET A 52 -6.13 -3.54 4.59
N TYR A 53 -5.25 -4.35 5.15
CA TYR A 53 -5.33 -5.81 5.11
C TYR A 53 -5.25 -6.38 6.52
N HIS A 54 -5.68 -7.62 6.68
CA HIS A 54 -5.43 -8.39 7.89
C HIS A 54 -5.25 -9.87 7.55
N ASP A 55 -4.54 -10.58 8.43
CA ASP A 55 -4.43 -12.04 8.31
C ASP A 55 -5.46 -12.73 9.22
N ALA A 56 -5.41 -14.07 9.26
CA ALA A 56 -6.35 -14.85 10.05
C ALA A 56 -6.25 -14.61 11.56
N THR A 57 -5.10 -14.10 12.02
CA THR A 57 -4.89 -13.79 13.43
C THR A 57 -5.31 -12.37 13.79
N GLY A 58 -5.72 -11.57 12.80
CA GLY A 58 -6.02 -10.16 13.00
C GLY A 58 -4.82 -9.25 12.86
N GLN A 59 -3.66 -9.77 12.44
CA GLN A 59 -2.48 -8.93 12.20
C GLN A 59 -2.77 -7.96 11.05
N ARG A 60 -2.59 -6.67 11.30
CA ARG A 60 -2.83 -5.62 10.31
C ARG A 60 -1.62 -5.40 9.42
N LEU A 61 -1.91 -5.08 8.17
CA LEU A 61 -0.93 -4.69 7.17
C LEU A 61 -1.53 -3.54 6.38
N THR A 62 -0.76 -2.48 6.19
CA THR A 62 -1.26 -1.29 5.49
C THR A 62 -0.33 -0.89 4.37
N LEU A 63 -0.89 -0.61 3.20
CA LEU A 63 -0.16 -0.08 2.06
C LEU A 63 -0.64 1.33 1.76
N TYR A 64 0.30 2.27 1.69
CA TYR A 64 0.04 3.66 1.30
C TYR A 64 0.57 3.88 -0.11
N VAL A 65 -0.21 4.55 -0.95
CA VAL A 65 0.16 4.89 -2.32
C VAL A 65 -0.03 6.39 -2.53
N SER A 66 1.03 7.06 -2.94
CA SER A 66 1.05 8.50 -3.10
C SER A 66 1.62 8.87 -4.47
N THR A 67 1.16 9.99 -5.05
CA THR A 67 1.73 10.54 -6.27
C THR A 67 2.59 11.78 -5.99
N GLU A 68 2.85 12.07 -4.71
CA GLU A 68 3.65 13.24 -4.32
C GLU A 68 5.11 13.15 -4.74
N GLN A 69 5.54 11.97 -5.17
CA GLN A 69 6.94 11.68 -5.43
C GLN A 69 7.34 11.85 -6.90
N ALA A 70 6.49 12.50 -7.71
CA ALA A 70 6.70 12.59 -9.16
C ALA A 70 8.05 13.19 -9.56
N GLN A 71 8.62 14.05 -8.71
CA GLN A 71 9.91 14.70 -8.97
C GLN A 71 11.08 13.99 -8.30
N ASN A 72 10.83 12.97 -7.54
CA ASN A 72 11.87 12.24 -6.85
C ASN A 72 12.40 11.13 -7.74
N LYS A 73 13.65 10.76 -7.53
CA LYS A 73 14.25 9.65 -8.25
C LYS A 73 13.75 8.34 -7.67
N ASP A 74 13.67 7.34 -8.54
CA ASP A 74 13.35 5.98 -8.09
C ASP A 74 14.34 5.52 -7.04
N THR A 75 13.84 4.79 -6.06
CA THR A 75 14.69 4.22 -5.02
C THR A 75 14.41 2.73 -4.90
N GLY A 76 15.41 2.01 -4.42
CA GLY A 76 15.17 0.66 -3.95
C GLY A 76 14.42 0.68 -2.62
N PHE A 77 14.18 -0.49 -2.06
CA PHE A 77 13.51 -0.60 -0.78
C PHE A 77 14.34 0.04 0.31
N LYS A 78 13.68 0.87 1.10
CA LYS A 78 14.24 1.46 2.31
C LYS A 78 13.44 0.98 3.50
N PHE A 79 14.13 0.74 4.60
CA PHE A 79 13.52 0.18 5.80
C PHE A 79 13.58 1.19 6.93
N ALA A 80 12.49 1.29 7.69
CA ALA A 80 12.44 2.08 8.91
C ALA A 80 11.65 1.32 9.97
N GLN A 81 11.91 1.62 11.23
CA GLN A 81 11.18 1.04 12.34
C GLN A 81 10.69 2.16 13.24
N GLU A 82 9.40 2.13 13.54
CA GLU A 82 8.76 3.11 14.42
C GLU A 82 8.05 2.35 15.53
N GLY A 83 8.70 2.24 16.70
CA GLY A 83 8.18 1.43 17.80
C GLY A 83 8.05 -0.02 17.36
N PRO A 84 6.88 -0.65 17.57
CA PRO A 84 6.66 -2.04 17.17
C PRO A 84 6.35 -2.21 15.68
N VAL A 85 6.30 -1.12 14.91
CA VAL A 85 5.89 -1.17 13.52
C VAL A 85 7.10 -1.05 12.61
N ASN A 86 7.22 -1.97 11.67
CA ASN A 86 8.23 -1.93 10.62
C ASN A 86 7.61 -1.41 9.34
N VAL A 87 8.40 -0.66 8.56
CA VAL A 87 7.94 -0.03 7.33
C VAL A 87 8.97 -0.25 6.24
N PHE A 88 8.51 -0.71 5.06
CA PHE A 88 9.30 -0.62 3.83
C PHE A 88 8.69 0.46 2.96
N TYR A 89 9.54 1.30 2.39
CA TYR A 89 9.06 2.33 1.47
C TYR A 89 9.99 2.41 0.26
N TRP A 90 9.41 2.79 -0.88
CA TRP A 90 10.16 2.92 -2.13
C TRP A 90 9.43 3.88 -3.06
N ILE A 91 10.17 4.39 -4.05
CA ILE A 91 9.63 5.27 -5.07
C ILE A 91 9.85 4.62 -6.42
N ASP A 92 8.80 4.54 -7.23
CA ASP A 92 8.84 3.95 -8.56
C ASP A 92 8.02 4.86 -9.48
N GLY A 93 8.73 5.52 -10.40
CA GLY A 93 8.10 6.50 -11.28
C GLY A 93 7.50 7.64 -10.49
N LYS A 94 6.23 7.92 -10.74
CA LYS A 94 5.51 8.99 -10.04
C LYS A 94 4.86 8.55 -8.72
N PHE A 95 5.01 7.27 -8.36
CA PHE A 95 4.37 6.73 -7.17
C PHE A 95 5.36 6.55 -6.05
N GLY A 96 4.92 6.92 -4.84
CA GLY A 96 5.59 6.53 -3.61
C GLY A 96 4.76 5.48 -2.92
N TYR A 97 5.41 4.48 -2.33
CA TYR A 97 4.76 3.39 -1.64
C TYR A 97 5.33 3.23 -0.25
N ALA A 98 4.48 2.91 0.71
CA ALA A 98 4.92 2.55 2.06
C ALA A 98 4.08 1.37 2.53
N LEU A 99 4.75 0.30 2.96
CA LEU A 99 4.12 -0.90 3.47
C LEU A 99 4.48 -1.05 4.94
N SER A 100 3.49 -1.11 5.81
CA SER A 100 3.67 -1.01 7.24
C SER A 100 2.92 -2.13 7.96
N ALA A 101 3.60 -2.76 8.93
CA ALA A 101 2.98 -3.79 9.77
C ALA A 101 3.81 -4.04 11.02
N GLY A 102 3.17 -4.55 12.06
CA GLY A 102 3.84 -4.96 13.29
C GLY A 102 4.38 -6.39 13.21
N ILE A 103 5.10 -6.71 12.14
CA ILE A 103 5.71 -8.02 11.91
C ILE A 103 7.20 -7.84 11.71
N ASN A 104 7.97 -8.94 11.77
CA ASN A 104 9.42 -8.84 11.65
C ASN A 104 9.84 -8.45 10.24
N LYS A 105 11.09 -8.00 10.12
CA LYS A 105 11.63 -7.49 8.86
C LYS A 105 11.62 -8.54 7.74
N ALA A 106 11.94 -9.79 8.06
CA ALA A 106 11.99 -10.86 7.05
C ALA A 106 10.60 -11.10 6.45
N GLU A 107 9.58 -11.16 7.29
CA GLU A 107 8.21 -11.35 6.84
C GLU A 107 7.73 -10.15 6.02
N LEU A 108 8.03 -8.94 6.49
CA LEU A 108 7.63 -7.74 5.78
C LEU A 108 8.34 -7.63 4.43
N THR A 109 9.62 -8.05 4.36
CA THR A 109 10.38 -8.08 3.10
C THR A 109 9.70 -8.99 2.07
N ARG A 110 9.24 -10.16 2.51
CA ARG A 110 8.57 -11.12 1.64
C ARG A 110 7.30 -10.49 1.05
N ILE A 111 6.52 -9.82 1.88
CA ILE A 111 5.29 -9.17 1.44
C ILE A 111 5.60 -8.00 0.51
N ALA A 112 6.59 -7.18 0.87
CA ALA A 112 6.99 -6.03 0.06
C ALA A 112 7.43 -6.45 -1.34
N THR A 113 8.16 -7.56 -1.44
CA THR A 113 8.60 -8.10 -2.72
C THR A 113 7.40 -8.49 -3.57
N THR A 114 6.41 -9.16 -2.98
CA THR A 114 5.20 -9.55 -3.70
C THR A 114 4.41 -8.32 -4.16
N VAL A 115 4.28 -7.32 -3.31
CA VAL A 115 3.61 -6.06 -3.67
C VAL A 115 4.33 -5.41 -4.86
N TYR A 116 5.66 -5.29 -4.77
CA TYR A 116 6.45 -4.68 -5.82
C TYR A 116 6.26 -5.41 -7.15
N GLU A 117 6.32 -6.75 -7.12
CA GLU A 117 6.16 -7.55 -8.33
C GLU A 117 4.79 -7.36 -8.99
N GLN A 118 3.73 -7.26 -8.20
CA GLN A 118 2.40 -7.03 -8.75
C GLN A 118 2.25 -5.64 -9.35
N LEU A 119 2.86 -4.63 -8.72
CA LEU A 119 2.75 -3.25 -9.21
C LEU A 119 3.58 -3.02 -10.47
N GLU A 120 4.62 -3.83 -10.70
CA GLU A 120 5.44 -3.75 -11.91
C GLU A 120 4.74 -4.33 -13.13
N LYS A 121 3.79 -5.22 -12.95
CA LYS A 121 3.09 -5.87 -14.06
C LYS A 121 1.92 -5.01 -14.53
N PRO A 122 1.78 -4.83 -15.87
CA PRO A 122 0.64 -4.09 -16.41
C PRO A 122 -0.68 -4.81 -16.18
#